data_238cb7d4669a5cbc712242edf2d8844f
#
_entry.id   238cb7d4669a5cbc712242edf2d8844f
#
_cell.length_a   1.000
_cell.length_b   1.000
_cell.length_c   1.000
_cell.angle_alpha   90.00
_cell.angle_beta   90.00
_cell.angle_gamma   90.00
#
_symmetry.space_group_name_H-M   'P 1'
#
loop_
_entity.id
_entity.type
_entity.pdbx_description
1 polymer ?
#
loop_
_entity_poly.entity_id
_entity_poly.type
_entity_poly.pdbx_seq_one_letter_code
_entity_poly.pdbx_strand_id
1 'polypeptide(L)'
;MRKSDPLRLLGCQVAIPDTVCASDRDRHVASVCERIANQLTESAPVDLIVLPELCTLTYSRETFEALEDLAEPLDGASVTHFAELARAQSAMVVFGMARRTDTGFRISQVILSETGKVTACYDKLHLCQYGASCEKEFFEPGEKMTVVNLKGWKVAPLICYDIRIPEMSRALALEHNVDLLLHCGAYFTDESFATWHSFATTRAMENQVYLLSLNRAGKNYGSSLFCFPWMDESYPAVAFAEHAEQFRFLELDPNLPDDTRSRYTFLKDRHTKYSL
;
A
#
# COMPACT_ATOMS: atom_id res chain seq x y z
N MET A 1 13.85 6.27 17.66
CA MET A 1 13.03 7.40 18.17
C MET A 1 11.69 6.83 18.57
N ARG A 2 11.11 7.29 19.67
CA ARG A 2 9.68 7.00 19.95
C ARG A 2 8.83 7.89 19.06
N LYS A 3 7.71 7.37 18.52
CA LYS A 3 6.67 8.16 17.87
C LYS A 3 6.08 9.10 18.95
N SER A 4 6.19 10.40 18.74
CA SER A 4 5.67 11.42 19.66
C SER A 4 4.49 12.17 19.06
N ASP A 5 4.44 12.23 17.75
CA ASP A 5 3.49 13.06 17.02
C ASP A 5 2.56 12.20 16.16
N PRO A 6 1.31 12.66 15.93
CA PRO A 6 0.42 12.02 14.97
C PRO A 6 1.07 11.89 13.60
N LEU A 7 0.81 10.78 12.92
CA LEU A 7 1.22 10.59 11.53
C LEU A 7 0.06 10.98 10.61
N ARG A 8 0.31 11.92 9.71
CA ARG A 8 -0.67 12.36 8.71
C ARG A 8 -0.38 11.71 7.38
N LEU A 9 -1.34 11.00 6.84
CA LEU A 9 -1.20 10.36 5.54
C LEU A 9 -2.32 10.74 4.58
N LEU A 10 -2.00 10.73 3.29
CA LEU A 10 -2.93 10.83 2.19
C LEU A 10 -3.04 9.48 1.48
N GLY A 11 -4.19 8.83 1.59
CA GLY A 11 -4.53 7.63 0.81
C GLY A 11 -5.12 8.05 -0.54
N CYS A 12 -4.49 7.61 -1.64
CA CYS A 12 -4.84 8.02 -2.99
C CYS A 12 -5.50 6.85 -3.74
N GLN A 13 -6.82 6.70 -3.63
CA GLN A 13 -7.59 5.79 -4.48
C GLN A 13 -7.73 6.41 -5.87
N VAL A 14 -6.79 6.13 -6.78
CA VAL A 14 -6.70 6.76 -8.10
C VAL A 14 -7.23 5.86 -9.22
N ALA A 15 -7.88 6.46 -10.21
CA ALA A 15 -8.25 5.79 -11.44
C ALA A 15 -7.01 5.66 -12.35
N ILE A 16 -6.85 4.49 -12.97
CA ILE A 16 -5.73 4.19 -13.83
C ILE A 16 -6.30 3.91 -15.22
N PRO A 17 -6.01 4.75 -16.22
CA PRO A 17 -6.47 4.56 -17.59
C PRO A 17 -5.74 3.41 -18.26
N ASP A 18 -6.25 2.98 -19.41
CA ASP A 18 -5.57 2.00 -20.23
C ASP A 18 -4.18 2.51 -20.62
N THR A 19 -3.18 1.66 -20.41
CA THR A 19 -1.77 1.95 -20.65
C THR A 19 -1.26 1.01 -21.72
N VAL A 20 -1.06 1.55 -22.92
CA VAL A 20 -0.68 0.77 -24.12
C VAL A 20 0.82 0.92 -24.42
N CYS A 21 1.40 2.05 -24.02
CA CYS A 21 2.83 2.36 -24.25
C CYS A 21 3.43 3.18 -23.11
N ALA A 22 4.75 3.32 -23.10
CA ALA A 22 5.46 4.08 -22.07
C ALA A 22 4.98 5.54 -21.97
N SER A 23 4.66 6.20 -23.10
CA SER A 23 4.17 7.58 -23.08
C SER A 23 2.78 7.73 -22.44
N ASP A 24 1.92 6.71 -22.49
CA ASP A 24 0.64 6.72 -21.78
C ASP A 24 0.86 6.60 -20.27
N ARG A 25 1.76 5.69 -19.85
CA ARG A 25 2.19 5.53 -18.47
C ARG A 25 2.73 6.85 -17.92
N ASP A 26 3.70 7.47 -18.59
CA ASP A 26 4.37 8.68 -18.13
C ASP A 26 3.39 9.86 -18.02
N ARG A 27 2.50 10.02 -18.99
CA ARG A 27 1.43 11.02 -18.95
C ARG A 27 0.47 10.79 -17.78
N HIS A 28 0.10 9.53 -17.56
CA HIS A 28 -0.77 9.16 -16.43
C HIS A 28 -0.10 9.48 -15.10
N VAL A 29 1.15 9.08 -14.89
CA VAL A 29 1.90 9.33 -13.66
C VAL A 29 2.05 10.82 -13.39
N ALA A 30 2.42 11.61 -14.41
CA ALA A 30 2.48 13.07 -14.30
C ALA A 30 1.13 13.67 -13.86
N SER A 31 0.02 13.23 -14.49
CA SER A 31 -1.33 13.67 -14.12
C SER A 31 -1.70 13.26 -12.69
N VAL A 32 -1.33 12.07 -12.21
CA VAL A 32 -1.57 11.66 -10.83
C VAL A 32 -0.80 12.56 -9.87
N CYS A 33 0.47 12.84 -10.13
CA CYS A 33 1.28 13.73 -9.30
C CYS A 33 0.68 15.14 -9.23
N GLU A 34 0.21 15.70 -10.35
CA GLU A 34 -0.47 17.00 -10.39
C GLU A 34 -1.75 17.01 -9.55
N ARG A 35 -2.61 15.98 -9.68
CA ARG A 35 -3.85 15.87 -8.89
C ARG A 35 -3.56 15.76 -7.39
N ILE A 36 -2.54 14.99 -6.99
CA ILE A 36 -2.12 14.92 -5.57
C ILE A 36 -1.62 16.27 -5.09
N ALA A 37 -0.77 16.95 -5.86
CA ALA A 37 -0.27 18.27 -5.50
C ALA A 37 -1.42 19.29 -5.31
N ASN A 38 -2.41 19.28 -6.19
CA ASN A 38 -3.60 20.14 -6.09
C ASN A 38 -4.41 19.84 -4.81
N GLN A 39 -4.57 18.56 -4.42
CA GLN A 39 -5.25 18.22 -3.16
C GLN A 39 -4.50 18.74 -1.92
N LEU A 40 -3.18 18.84 -2.00
CA LEU A 40 -2.34 19.29 -0.90
C LEU A 40 -2.18 20.80 -0.81
N THR A 41 -2.59 21.55 -1.83
CA THR A 41 -2.43 23.03 -1.88
C THR A 41 -3.22 23.74 -0.77
N GLU A 42 -4.41 23.26 -0.45
CA GLU A 42 -5.33 23.86 0.53
C GLU A 42 -5.43 23.05 1.84
N SER A 43 -4.60 22.00 2.00
CA SER A 43 -4.67 21.12 3.15
C SER A 43 -3.48 21.31 4.12
N ALA A 44 -3.61 20.78 5.33
CA ALA A 44 -2.47 20.67 6.22
C ALA A 44 -1.41 19.72 5.61
N PRO A 45 -0.10 19.95 5.85
CA PRO A 45 0.95 19.07 5.37
C PRO A 45 0.74 17.62 5.81
N VAL A 46 1.10 16.68 4.93
CA VAL A 46 1.10 15.25 5.23
C VAL A 46 2.53 14.73 5.35
N ASP A 47 2.71 13.63 6.08
CA ASP A 47 4.00 12.97 6.25
C ASP A 47 4.20 11.85 5.22
N LEU A 48 3.08 11.30 4.72
CA LEU A 48 3.06 10.12 3.89
C LEU A 48 1.97 10.20 2.82
N ILE A 49 2.33 9.92 1.57
CA ILE A 49 1.42 9.79 0.43
C ILE A 49 1.48 8.34 -0.04
N VAL A 50 0.33 7.68 -0.16
CA VAL A 50 0.25 6.26 -0.52
C VAL A 50 -0.61 6.06 -1.75
N LEU A 51 -0.07 5.30 -2.71
CA LEU A 51 -0.76 4.92 -3.95
C LEU A 51 -0.92 3.39 -4.04
N PRO A 52 -1.90 2.89 -4.81
CA PRO A 52 -2.20 1.47 -4.89
C PRO A 52 -1.15 0.63 -5.64
N GLU A 53 -1.35 -0.68 -5.65
CA GLU A 53 -0.60 -1.64 -6.45
C GLU A 53 -0.66 -1.27 -7.94
N LEU A 54 0.51 -1.38 -8.64
CA LEU A 54 0.63 -1.11 -10.07
C LEU A 54 -0.08 0.20 -10.48
N CYS A 55 0.07 1.27 -9.68
CA CYS A 55 -0.62 2.54 -9.96
C CYS A 55 -0.09 3.25 -11.21
N THR A 56 0.97 2.75 -11.82
CA THR A 56 1.57 3.31 -13.03
C THR A 56 1.00 2.74 -14.32
N LEU A 57 0.26 1.60 -14.27
CA LEU A 57 -0.25 0.93 -15.46
C LEU A 57 -1.52 0.13 -15.20
N THR A 58 -2.21 -0.25 -16.27
CA THR A 58 -3.41 -1.08 -16.20
C THR A 58 -3.09 -2.47 -15.66
N TYR A 59 -3.97 -3.01 -14.82
CA TYR A 59 -3.91 -4.40 -14.37
C TYR A 59 -4.68 -5.27 -15.35
N SER A 60 -4.02 -5.77 -16.38
CA SER A 60 -4.63 -6.67 -17.38
C SER A 60 -3.58 -7.59 -18.00
N ARG A 61 -4.01 -8.70 -18.59
CA ARG A 61 -3.13 -9.63 -19.31
C ARG A 61 -2.41 -8.92 -20.46
N GLU A 62 -3.13 -8.12 -21.25
CA GLU A 62 -2.59 -7.41 -22.39
C GLU A 62 -1.45 -6.45 -21.98
N THR A 63 -1.62 -5.75 -20.86
CA THR A 63 -0.59 -4.90 -20.29
C THR A 63 0.61 -5.72 -19.80
N PHE A 64 0.37 -6.89 -19.21
CA PHE A 64 1.46 -7.76 -18.72
C PHE A 64 2.22 -8.43 -19.87
N GLU A 65 1.60 -8.70 -21.00
CA GLU A 65 2.28 -9.14 -22.23
C GLU A 65 3.24 -8.07 -22.81
N ALA A 66 3.02 -6.80 -22.47
CA ALA A 66 3.83 -5.65 -22.89
C ALA A 66 4.85 -5.17 -21.84
N LEU A 67 5.16 -5.96 -20.81
CA LEU A 67 6.08 -5.55 -19.71
C LEU A 67 7.48 -5.20 -20.17
N GLU A 68 7.97 -5.75 -21.30
CA GLU A 68 9.26 -5.35 -21.88
C GLU A 68 9.31 -3.86 -22.24
N ASP A 69 8.18 -3.26 -22.59
CA ASP A 69 8.09 -1.83 -22.93
C ASP A 69 7.59 -0.98 -21.75
N LEU A 70 6.80 -1.57 -20.83
CA LEU A 70 6.07 -0.86 -19.80
C LEU A 70 6.72 -0.90 -18.42
N ALA A 71 7.44 -1.97 -18.08
CA ALA A 71 8.11 -2.06 -16.78
C ALA A 71 9.36 -1.19 -16.71
N GLU A 72 9.62 -0.59 -15.57
CA GLU A 72 10.71 0.36 -15.36
C GLU A 72 11.70 -0.10 -14.28
N PRO A 73 12.97 0.28 -14.39
CA PRO A 73 13.93 0.18 -13.30
C PRO A 73 13.64 1.25 -12.21
N LEU A 74 14.36 1.20 -11.08
CA LEU A 74 14.20 2.16 -9.97
C LEU A 74 14.70 3.58 -10.28
N ASP A 75 15.27 3.83 -11.44
CA ASP A 75 15.69 5.13 -11.96
C ASP A 75 14.83 5.57 -13.17
N GLY A 76 13.67 4.92 -13.38
CA GLY A 76 12.76 5.21 -14.47
C GLY A 76 11.95 6.50 -14.31
N ALA A 77 11.16 6.81 -15.34
CA ALA A 77 10.35 8.04 -15.41
C ALA A 77 9.32 8.15 -14.28
N SER A 78 8.63 7.06 -13.96
CA SER A 78 7.65 7.05 -12.85
C SER A 78 8.30 7.38 -11.51
N VAL A 79 9.48 6.79 -11.22
CA VAL A 79 10.24 7.10 -10.00
C VAL A 79 10.65 8.56 -9.96
N THR A 80 11.06 9.13 -11.11
CA THR A 80 11.43 10.54 -11.22
C THR A 80 10.26 11.47 -10.89
N HIS A 81 9.08 11.25 -11.48
CA HIS A 81 7.88 12.05 -11.21
C HIS A 81 7.46 11.99 -9.74
N PHE A 82 7.40 10.79 -9.15
CA PHE A 82 7.04 10.66 -7.72
C PHE A 82 8.14 11.22 -6.80
N ALA A 83 9.41 11.19 -7.19
CA ALA A 83 10.50 11.82 -6.44
C ALA A 83 10.38 13.36 -6.45
N GLU A 84 9.95 13.95 -7.54
CA GLU A 84 9.64 15.40 -7.62
C GLU A 84 8.47 15.75 -6.71
N LEU A 85 7.39 14.95 -6.73
CA LEU A 85 6.26 15.12 -5.81
C LEU A 85 6.71 15.03 -4.35
N ALA A 86 7.50 14.00 -3.98
CA ALA A 86 8.00 13.81 -2.62
C ALA A 86 8.79 15.03 -2.13
N ARG A 87 9.68 15.58 -2.97
CA ARG A 87 10.43 16.81 -2.66
C ARG A 87 9.54 18.03 -2.51
N ALA A 88 8.61 18.22 -3.46
CA ALA A 88 7.72 19.38 -3.46
C ALA A 88 6.79 19.41 -2.22
N GLN A 89 6.34 18.23 -1.78
CA GLN A 89 5.43 18.11 -0.63
C GLN A 89 6.17 17.86 0.69
N SER A 90 7.50 17.67 0.67
CA SER A 90 8.29 17.27 1.84
C SER A 90 7.70 16.06 2.57
N ALA A 91 7.18 15.08 1.81
CA ALA A 91 6.49 13.90 2.29
C ALA A 91 7.12 12.61 1.73
N MET A 92 7.09 11.54 2.51
CA MET A 92 7.39 10.20 1.98
C MET A 92 6.32 9.80 0.96
N VAL A 93 6.71 9.20 -0.16
CA VAL A 93 5.79 8.67 -1.17
C VAL A 93 5.97 7.17 -1.30
N VAL A 94 4.86 6.42 -1.25
CA VAL A 94 4.82 4.97 -1.47
C VAL A 94 3.90 4.69 -2.65
N PHE A 95 4.42 4.08 -3.70
CA PHE A 95 3.67 3.84 -4.92
C PHE A 95 3.98 2.49 -5.56
N GLY A 96 2.99 1.89 -6.21
CA GLY A 96 3.09 0.59 -6.87
C GLY A 96 3.47 0.68 -8.34
N MET A 97 4.43 -0.15 -8.79
CA MET A 97 4.83 -0.22 -10.20
C MET A 97 5.19 -1.64 -10.63
N ALA A 98 5.17 -1.90 -11.94
CA ALA A 98 5.86 -3.04 -12.53
C ALA A 98 7.34 -2.69 -12.64
N ARG A 99 8.16 -3.38 -11.86
CA ARG A 99 9.60 -3.12 -11.78
C ARG A 99 10.37 -4.11 -12.66
N ARG A 100 11.23 -3.57 -13.55
CA ARG A 100 12.21 -4.34 -14.30
C ARG A 100 13.43 -4.62 -13.41
N THR A 101 13.91 -5.85 -13.43
CA THR A 101 15.15 -6.30 -12.78
C THR A 101 16.06 -6.99 -13.78
N ASP A 102 17.25 -7.38 -13.37
CA ASP A 102 18.17 -8.14 -14.22
C ASP A 102 17.66 -9.56 -14.54
N THR A 103 16.72 -10.10 -13.74
CA THR A 103 16.21 -11.46 -13.89
C THR A 103 14.80 -11.51 -14.47
N GLY A 104 14.03 -10.41 -14.45
CA GLY A 104 12.65 -10.39 -14.92
C GLY A 104 11.86 -9.22 -14.34
N PHE A 105 10.55 -9.39 -14.19
CA PHE A 105 9.64 -8.35 -13.71
C PHE A 105 9.11 -8.67 -12.32
N ARG A 106 8.87 -7.64 -11.52
CA ARG A 106 8.30 -7.75 -10.18
C ARG A 106 7.19 -6.74 -9.99
N ILE A 107 6.19 -7.09 -9.20
CA ILE A 107 5.20 -6.12 -8.69
C ILE A 107 5.81 -5.52 -7.45
N SER A 108 6.07 -4.20 -7.46
CA SER A 108 6.83 -3.55 -6.40
C SER A 108 6.11 -2.35 -5.81
N GLN A 109 6.27 -2.15 -4.49
CA GLN A 109 6.00 -0.89 -3.82
C GLN A 109 7.33 -0.18 -3.58
N VAL A 110 7.51 0.96 -4.25
CA VAL A 110 8.69 1.81 -4.12
C VAL A 110 8.44 2.86 -3.04
N ILE A 111 9.43 3.08 -2.19
CA ILE A 111 9.35 4.01 -1.07
C ILE A 111 10.38 5.11 -1.26
N LEU A 112 9.90 6.32 -1.43
CA LEU A 112 10.70 7.53 -1.59
C LEU A 112 10.69 8.35 -0.29
N SER A 113 11.85 8.82 0.15
CA SER A 113 11.93 9.79 1.25
C SER A 113 11.36 11.14 0.83
N GLU A 114 11.16 12.03 1.79
CA GLU A 114 10.79 13.45 1.59
C GLU A 114 11.82 14.23 0.74
N THR A 115 13.01 13.68 0.56
CA THR A 115 14.05 14.24 -0.33
C THR A 115 14.02 13.63 -1.74
N GLY A 116 13.04 12.77 -2.03
CA GLY A 116 12.87 12.11 -3.32
C GLY A 116 13.89 10.99 -3.60
N LYS A 117 14.56 10.46 -2.57
CA LYS A 117 15.48 9.32 -2.73
C LYS A 117 14.72 8.02 -2.52
N VAL A 118 14.98 7.00 -3.33
CA VAL A 118 14.52 5.64 -3.08
C VAL A 118 15.20 5.15 -1.81
N THR A 119 14.40 4.95 -0.75
CA THR A 119 14.88 4.45 0.55
C THR A 119 14.67 2.96 0.71
N ALA A 120 13.65 2.42 0.04
CA ALA A 120 13.36 1.00 0.03
C ALA A 120 12.49 0.63 -1.19
N CYS A 121 12.49 -0.65 -1.51
CA CYS A 121 11.59 -1.25 -2.47
C CYS A 121 11.13 -2.60 -1.91
N TYR A 122 9.83 -2.83 -1.90
CA TYR A 122 9.22 -4.10 -1.53
C TYR A 122 8.68 -4.76 -2.79
N ASP A 123 9.16 -5.95 -3.09
CA ASP A 123 8.65 -6.81 -4.16
C ASP A 123 7.63 -7.79 -3.58
N LYS A 124 6.48 -7.92 -4.21
CA LYS A 124 5.37 -8.79 -3.79
C LYS A 124 5.85 -10.22 -3.56
N LEU A 125 5.69 -10.73 -2.34
CA LEU A 125 6.15 -12.07 -1.97
C LEU A 125 5.21 -13.15 -2.51
N HIS A 126 3.91 -12.90 -2.51
CA HIS A 126 2.90 -13.89 -2.87
C HIS A 126 2.13 -13.43 -4.11
N LEU A 127 2.47 -14.02 -5.26
CA LEU A 127 1.80 -13.74 -6.53
C LEU A 127 0.43 -14.44 -6.61
N CYS A 128 -0.55 -13.72 -7.12
CA CYS A 128 -1.91 -14.21 -7.31
C CYS A 128 -2.08 -14.92 -8.66
N GLN A 129 -2.88 -16.00 -8.70
CA GLN A 129 -3.18 -16.76 -9.94
C GLN A 129 -4.61 -17.32 -9.91
N TYR A 130 -5.57 -16.52 -9.43
CA TYR A 130 -6.98 -16.88 -9.48
C TYR A 130 -7.83 -15.63 -9.75
N GLY A 131 -9.14 -15.84 -10.04
CA GLY A 131 -10.04 -14.76 -10.43
C GLY A 131 -9.56 -14.06 -11.71
N ALA A 132 -9.49 -12.75 -11.67
CA ALA A 132 -9.00 -11.94 -12.78
C ALA A 132 -7.45 -11.87 -12.85
N SER A 133 -6.73 -12.56 -11.96
CA SER A 133 -5.26 -12.45 -11.86
C SER A 133 -4.52 -13.53 -12.65
N CYS A 134 -3.42 -13.13 -13.29
CA CYS A 134 -2.46 -13.98 -14.00
C CYS A 134 -1.00 -13.65 -13.65
N GLU A 135 -0.74 -13.16 -12.44
CA GLU A 135 0.58 -12.61 -12.06
C GLU A 135 1.74 -13.59 -12.22
N LYS A 136 1.51 -14.89 -11.86
CA LYS A 136 2.58 -15.93 -11.92
C LYS A 136 3.08 -16.23 -13.33
N GLU A 137 2.36 -15.79 -14.36
CA GLU A 137 2.77 -15.99 -15.74
C GLU A 137 3.78 -14.91 -16.20
N PHE A 138 3.81 -13.76 -15.50
CA PHE A 138 4.54 -12.57 -15.95
C PHE A 138 5.54 -12.04 -14.94
N PHE A 139 5.34 -12.29 -13.64
CA PHE A 139 6.15 -11.72 -12.57
C PHE A 139 6.87 -12.79 -11.75
N GLU A 140 8.01 -12.41 -11.20
CA GLU A 140 8.75 -13.19 -10.21
C GLU A 140 8.40 -12.73 -8.79
N PRO A 141 8.28 -13.64 -7.81
CA PRO A 141 8.04 -13.26 -6.42
C PRO A 141 9.23 -12.54 -5.80
N GLY A 142 8.96 -11.69 -4.82
CA GLY A 142 9.97 -11.12 -3.92
C GLY A 142 10.52 -12.16 -2.96
N GLU A 143 11.54 -11.76 -2.19
CA GLU A 143 12.25 -12.68 -1.28
C GLU A 143 12.18 -12.24 0.19
N LYS A 144 11.88 -10.99 0.48
CA LYS A 144 11.96 -10.43 1.83
C LYS A 144 10.91 -9.36 2.11
N MET A 145 10.49 -9.30 3.36
CA MET A 145 9.67 -8.21 3.88
C MET A 145 10.49 -6.91 3.95
N THR A 146 9.79 -5.79 3.93
CA THR A 146 10.39 -4.46 4.03
C THR A 146 9.73 -3.68 5.16
N VAL A 147 10.53 -3.01 5.99
CA VAL A 147 10.06 -2.09 7.03
C VAL A 147 10.86 -0.80 6.93
N VAL A 148 10.16 0.33 6.93
CA VAL A 148 10.78 1.66 6.94
C VAL A 148 10.40 2.43 8.21
N ASN A 149 11.24 3.39 8.59
CA ASN A 149 10.96 4.29 9.71
C ASN A 149 10.58 5.67 9.17
N LEU A 150 9.43 6.17 9.60
CA LEU A 150 8.96 7.51 9.30
C LEU A 150 8.62 8.21 10.62
N LYS A 151 9.41 9.19 11.04
CA LYS A 151 9.19 9.96 12.28
C LYS A 151 8.95 9.08 13.53
N GLY A 152 9.64 7.94 13.62
CA GLY A 152 9.49 6.97 14.71
C GLY A 152 8.39 5.93 14.50
N TRP A 153 7.55 6.07 13.49
CA TRP A 153 6.59 5.06 13.07
C TRP A 153 7.27 3.99 12.22
N LYS A 154 7.01 2.73 12.52
CA LYS A 154 7.42 1.62 11.67
C LYS A 154 6.32 1.27 10.69
N VAL A 155 6.62 1.40 9.42
CA VAL A 155 5.67 1.24 8.31
C VAL A 155 6.13 0.10 7.42
N ALA A 156 5.22 -0.79 7.04
CA ALA A 156 5.53 -1.91 6.17
C ALA A 156 4.51 -2.03 5.02
N PRO A 157 4.96 -2.16 3.77
CA PRO A 157 4.10 -2.47 2.64
C PRO A 157 3.71 -3.95 2.61
N LEU A 158 2.49 -4.21 2.15
CA LEU A 158 1.93 -5.48 1.71
C LEU A 158 1.26 -5.25 0.35
N ILE A 159 1.33 -6.22 -0.56
CA ILE A 159 0.69 -6.05 -1.87
C ILE A 159 -0.40 -7.11 -2.05
N CYS A 160 -1.64 -6.65 -2.16
CA CYS A 160 -2.81 -7.40 -2.60
C CYS A 160 -2.92 -8.79 -1.94
N TYR A 161 -2.54 -9.86 -2.64
CA TYR A 161 -2.63 -11.24 -2.17
C TYR A 161 -1.88 -11.52 -0.86
N ASP A 162 -0.83 -10.75 -0.53
CA ASP A 162 -0.06 -10.89 0.72
C ASP A 162 -0.94 -10.82 1.97
N ILE A 163 -2.05 -10.06 1.95
CA ILE A 163 -2.96 -9.92 3.09
C ILE A 163 -3.60 -11.25 3.50
N ARG A 164 -3.70 -12.20 2.57
CA ARG A 164 -4.30 -13.51 2.81
C ARG A 164 -3.39 -14.45 3.60
N ILE A 165 -2.10 -14.12 3.70
CA ILE A 165 -1.09 -14.90 4.43
C ILE A 165 -0.94 -14.31 5.84
N PRO A 166 -1.57 -14.93 6.87
CA PRO A 166 -1.60 -14.36 8.22
C PRO A 166 -0.21 -14.27 8.86
N GLU A 167 0.69 -15.19 8.54
CA GLU A 167 2.04 -15.25 9.06
C GLU A 167 2.82 -13.99 8.76
N MET A 168 2.63 -13.42 7.57
CA MET A 168 3.35 -12.21 7.14
C MET A 168 2.97 -11.00 7.99
N SER A 169 1.66 -10.72 8.13
CA SER A 169 1.18 -9.62 8.97
C SER A 169 1.57 -9.82 10.44
N ARG A 170 1.54 -11.07 10.90
CA ARG A 170 1.92 -11.46 12.27
C ARG A 170 3.41 -11.22 12.52
N ALA A 171 4.30 -11.64 11.62
CA ALA A 171 5.74 -11.42 11.73
C ALA A 171 6.06 -9.91 11.72
N LEU A 172 5.47 -9.14 10.81
CA LEU A 172 5.65 -7.68 10.76
C LEU A 172 5.26 -7.01 12.08
N ALA A 173 4.12 -7.40 12.66
CA ALA A 173 3.64 -6.81 13.92
C ALA A 173 4.47 -7.21 15.14
N LEU A 174 4.81 -8.50 15.29
CA LEU A 174 5.40 -9.02 16.52
C LEU A 174 6.92 -9.08 16.51
N GLU A 175 7.54 -9.38 15.37
CA GLU A 175 9.00 -9.52 15.28
C GLU A 175 9.65 -8.19 14.88
N HIS A 176 8.97 -7.41 14.03
CA HIS A 176 9.47 -6.13 13.54
C HIS A 176 8.85 -4.91 14.21
N ASN A 177 7.80 -5.10 15.06
CA ASN A 177 7.07 -4.04 15.77
C ASN A 177 6.53 -2.97 14.82
N VAL A 178 5.89 -3.38 13.73
CA VAL A 178 5.26 -2.47 12.77
C VAL A 178 4.03 -1.82 13.40
N ASP A 179 3.85 -0.53 13.15
CA ASP A 179 2.72 0.27 13.63
C ASP A 179 1.64 0.45 12.57
N LEU A 180 2.05 0.51 11.29
CA LEU A 180 1.18 0.74 10.14
C LEU A 180 1.50 -0.23 9.00
N LEU A 181 0.51 -0.99 8.58
CA LEU A 181 0.55 -1.80 7.38
C LEU A 181 -0.05 -1.01 6.21
N LEU A 182 0.72 -0.86 5.12
CA LEU A 182 0.25 -0.29 3.85
C LEU A 182 -0.07 -1.43 2.90
N HIS A 183 -1.32 -1.85 2.91
CA HIS A 183 -1.81 -2.91 2.04
C HIS A 183 -2.36 -2.31 0.76
N CYS A 184 -1.53 -2.28 -0.28
CA CYS A 184 -1.85 -1.70 -1.59
C CYS A 184 -2.30 -2.80 -2.56
N GLY A 185 -3.46 -2.64 -3.18
CA GLY A 185 -4.04 -3.67 -4.03
C GLY A 185 -4.57 -3.16 -5.37
N ALA A 186 -4.85 -4.11 -6.26
CA ALA A 186 -5.61 -3.95 -7.47
C ALA A 186 -6.80 -4.95 -7.43
N TYR A 187 -7.64 -4.80 -6.41
CA TYR A 187 -8.78 -5.68 -6.17
C TYR A 187 -9.87 -5.43 -7.21
N PHE A 188 -9.95 -6.33 -8.15
CA PHE A 188 -11.03 -6.37 -9.13
C PHE A 188 -12.29 -6.96 -8.48
N THR A 189 -13.47 -6.50 -8.91
CA THR A 189 -14.76 -7.01 -8.44
C THR A 189 -15.05 -8.39 -9.03
N ASP A 190 -14.40 -9.41 -8.48
CA ASP A 190 -14.62 -10.83 -8.74
C ASP A 190 -15.15 -11.54 -7.49
N GLU A 191 -15.18 -12.88 -7.50
CA GLU A 191 -15.64 -13.69 -6.36
C GLU A 191 -14.83 -13.49 -5.07
N SER A 192 -13.61 -12.99 -5.19
CA SER A 192 -12.73 -12.76 -4.03
C SER A 192 -12.94 -11.40 -3.36
N PHE A 193 -13.56 -10.44 -4.07
CA PHE A 193 -13.72 -9.06 -3.62
C PHE A 193 -14.52 -8.98 -2.31
N ALA A 194 -15.61 -9.74 -2.19
CA ALA A 194 -16.46 -9.73 -1.00
C ALA A 194 -15.74 -10.15 0.30
N THR A 195 -14.63 -10.89 0.20
CA THR A 195 -13.85 -11.36 1.35
C THR A 195 -12.72 -10.43 1.75
N TRP A 196 -12.33 -9.50 0.89
CA TRP A 196 -11.17 -8.66 1.06
C TRP A 196 -11.20 -7.81 2.34
N HIS A 197 -12.30 -7.11 2.60
CA HIS A 197 -12.45 -6.28 3.80
C HIS A 197 -12.37 -7.10 5.10
N SER A 198 -12.88 -8.34 5.10
CA SER A 198 -12.76 -9.24 6.25
C SER A 198 -11.31 -9.56 6.58
N PHE A 199 -10.46 -9.79 5.56
CA PHE A 199 -9.02 -9.97 5.78
C PHE A 199 -8.37 -8.69 6.30
N ALA A 200 -8.65 -7.53 5.69
CA ALA A 200 -8.06 -6.26 6.11
C ALA A 200 -8.41 -5.92 7.57
N THR A 201 -9.67 -6.01 7.95
CA THR A 201 -10.13 -5.74 9.32
C THR A 201 -9.53 -6.73 10.32
N THR A 202 -9.51 -8.02 9.98
CA THR A 202 -8.91 -9.04 10.85
C THR A 202 -7.42 -8.79 11.06
N ARG A 203 -6.65 -8.51 9.99
CA ARG A 203 -5.20 -8.26 10.12
C ARG A 203 -4.89 -7.05 10.99
N ALA A 204 -5.68 -5.98 10.91
CA ALA A 204 -5.52 -4.83 11.78
C ALA A 204 -5.77 -5.18 13.25
N MET A 205 -6.91 -5.80 13.56
CA MET A 205 -7.33 -6.10 14.94
C MET A 205 -6.51 -7.21 15.60
N GLU A 206 -6.26 -8.33 14.91
CA GLU A 206 -5.51 -9.45 15.48
C GLU A 206 -4.03 -9.14 15.74
N ASN A 207 -3.47 -8.14 15.06
CA ASN A 207 -2.11 -7.66 15.21
C ASN A 207 -2.02 -6.33 15.97
N GLN A 208 -3.17 -5.70 16.26
CA GLN A 208 -3.29 -4.42 16.97
C GLN A 208 -2.41 -3.33 16.35
N VAL A 209 -2.55 -3.17 15.03
CA VAL A 209 -1.82 -2.19 14.19
C VAL A 209 -2.80 -1.41 13.31
N TYR A 210 -2.40 -0.22 12.88
CA TYR A 210 -3.11 0.48 11.81
C TYR A 210 -2.94 -0.27 10.48
N LEU A 211 -3.95 -0.21 9.63
CA LEU A 211 -3.88 -0.77 8.29
C LEU A 211 -4.63 0.11 7.29
N LEU A 212 -3.91 0.59 6.28
CA LEU A 212 -4.52 1.19 5.09
C LEU A 212 -4.60 0.12 3.99
N SER A 213 -5.80 -0.29 3.64
CA SER A 213 -6.05 -1.20 2.51
C SER A 213 -6.52 -0.37 1.32
N LEU A 214 -5.59 -0.04 0.44
CA LEU A 214 -5.76 0.92 -0.63
C LEU A 214 -5.87 0.23 -1.99
N ASN A 215 -7.02 0.38 -2.64
CA ASN A 215 -7.30 -0.11 -3.97
C ASN A 215 -7.22 1.02 -5.00
N ARG A 216 -7.15 0.70 -6.27
CA ARG A 216 -7.36 1.64 -7.39
C ARG A 216 -8.84 2.00 -7.50
N ALA A 217 -9.16 3.14 -8.13
CA ALA A 217 -10.51 3.52 -8.49
C ALA A 217 -10.93 2.93 -9.86
N GLY A 218 -12.22 2.93 -10.16
CA GLY A 218 -12.81 2.50 -11.42
C GLY A 218 -14.05 1.64 -11.22
N LYS A 219 -14.79 1.39 -12.30
CA LYS A 219 -16.07 0.67 -12.29
C LYS A 219 -16.00 -0.70 -11.59
N ASN A 220 -14.87 -1.40 -11.72
CA ASN A 220 -14.66 -2.74 -11.15
C ASN A 220 -13.65 -2.74 -9.98
N TYR A 221 -13.38 -1.58 -9.40
CA TYR A 221 -12.42 -1.37 -8.31
C TYR A 221 -13.00 -0.42 -7.27
N GLY A 222 -12.18 0.09 -6.38
CA GLY A 222 -12.56 1.06 -5.35
C GLY A 222 -12.73 0.44 -3.98
N SER A 223 -13.55 1.06 -3.12
CA SER A 223 -13.87 0.56 -1.78
C SER A 223 -12.66 0.36 -0.86
N SER A 224 -11.61 1.20 -1.00
CA SER A 224 -10.49 1.18 -0.06
C SER A 224 -10.96 1.35 1.38
N LEU A 225 -10.16 0.85 2.34
CA LEU A 225 -10.54 0.82 3.74
C LEU A 225 -9.35 1.21 4.62
N PHE A 226 -9.57 2.08 5.60
CA PHE A 226 -8.61 2.32 6.67
C PHE A 226 -9.12 1.70 7.97
N CYS A 227 -8.27 0.91 8.62
CA CYS A 227 -8.56 0.16 9.83
C CYS A 227 -7.71 0.64 10.99
N PHE A 228 -8.33 0.79 12.15
CA PHE A 228 -7.68 1.07 13.41
C PHE A 228 -7.15 -0.20 14.09
N PRO A 229 -6.20 -0.10 15.05
CA PRO A 229 -5.70 -1.24 15.84
C PRO A 229 -6.80 -2.03 16.56
N TRP A 230 -7.92 -1.38 16.85
CA TRP A 230 -9.16 -1.93 17.31
C TRP A 230 -10.30 -1.15 16.69
N MET A 231 -11.34 -1.84 16.25
CA MET A 231 -12.51 -1.20 15.63
C MET A 231 -13.75 -1.49 16.46
N ASP A 232 -14.41 -0.42 16.87
CA ASP A 232 -15.67 -0.39 17.59
C ASP A 232 -16.47 0.86 17.21
N GLU A 233 -17.47 1.23 17.98
CA GLU A 233 -18.29 2.43 17.74
C GLU A 233 -17.48 3.74 17.80
N SER A 234 -16.39 3.78 18.58
CA SER A 234 -15.51 4.95 18.72
C SER A 234 -14.50 5.07 17.60
N TYR A 235 -14.07 3.94 17.03
CA TYR A 235 -13.10 3.85 15.94
C TYR A 235 -13.63 2.94 14.82
N PRO A 236 -14.71 3.33 14.12
CA PRO A 236 -15.21 2.55 12.98
C PRO A 236 -14.21 2.58 11.85
N ALA A 237 -14.13 1.50 11.08
CA ALA A 237 -13.33 1.50 9.86
C ALA A 237 -13.76 2.64 8.93
N VAL A 238 -12.77 3.30 8.28
CA VAL A 238 -13.02 4.43 7.38
C VAL A 238 -13.04 3.95 5.94
N ALA A 239 -14.23 3.88 5.34
CA ALA A 239 -14.41 3.46 3.96
C ALA A 239 -14.15 4.62 2.99
N PHE A 240 -13.54 4.29 1.85
CA PHE A 240 -13.43 5.17 0.68
C PHE A 240 -14.63 5.02 -0.24
N ALA A 241 -14.69 5.85 -1.29
CA ALA A 241 -15.71 5.75 -2.31
C ALA A 241 -15.71 4.37 -2.98
N GLU A 242 -16.90 3.88 -3.33
CA GLU A 242 -17.10 2.55 -3.88
C GLU A 242 -16.36 2.34 -5.21
N HIS A 243 -16.43 3.31 -6.12
CA HIS A 243 -15.77 3.21 -7.43
C HIS A 243 -15.03 4.49 -7.83
N ALA A 244 -15.38 5.62 -7.22
CA ALA A 244 -14.85 6.92 -7.60
C ALA A 244 -13.41 7.10 -7.12
N GLU A 245 -12.68 7.94 -7.84
CA GLU A 245 -11.41 8.44 -7.35
C GLU A 245 -11.62 9.24 -6.06
N GLN A 246 -10.75 9.00 -5.09
CA GLN A 246 -10.81 9.71 -3.81
C GLN A 246 -9.43 9.85 -3.18
N PHE A 247 -9.12 11.07 -2.77
CA PHE A 247 -7.98 11.43 -1.94
C PHE A 247 -8.45 11.61 -0.50
N ARG A 248 -7.94 10.80 0.43
CA ARG A 248 -8.44 10.82 1.81
C ARG A 248 -7.32 11.09 2.78
N PHE A 249 -7.49 12.17 3.54
CA PHE A 249 -6.59 12.53 4.63
C PHE A 249 -6.94 11.69 5.86
N LEU A 250 -5.92 11.12 6.47
CA LEU A 250 -6.03 10.26 7.65
C LEU A 250 -4.97 10.69 8.67
N GLU A 251 -5.35 10.71 9.94
CA GLU A 251 -4.43 11.02 11.05
C GLU A 251 -4.38 9.84 12.02
N LEU A 252 -3.19 9.39 12.36
CA LEU A 252 -2.93 8.25 13.23
C LEU A 252 -2.42 8.73 14.57
N ASP A 253 -3.14 8.38 15.65
CA ASP A 253 -2.70 8.66 17.02
C ASP A 253 -1.55 7.72 17.41
N PRO A 254 -0.38 8.26 17.85
CA PRO A 254 0.75 7.44 18.25
C PRO A 254 0.48 6.54 19.45
N ASN A 255 -0.50 6.88 20.30
CA ASN A 255 -0.79 6.16 21.53
C ASN A 255 -1.76 5.00 21.32
N LEU A 256 -2.67 5.09 20.35
CA LEU A 256 -3.77 4.13 20.18
C LEU A 256 -3.32 2.66 20.06
N PRO A 257 -2.22 2.29 19.37
CA PRO A 257 -1.77 0.89 19.37
C PRO A 257 -1.36 0.39 20.74
N ASP A 258 -0.67 1.21 21.55
CA ASP A 258 -0.22 0.82 22.88
C ASP A 258 -1.38 0.77 23.89
N ASP A 259 -2.33 1.69 23.81
CA ASP A 259 -3.57 1.68 24.58
C ASP A 259 -4.42 0.45 24.27
N THR A 260 -4.52 0.11 22.98
CA THR A 260 -5.21 -1.10 22.51
C THR A 260 -4.57 -2.36 23.09
N ARG A 261 -3.23 -2.48 23.01
CA ARG A 261 -2.47 -3.62 23.54
C ARG A 261 -2.56 -3.74 25.04
N SER A 262 -2.68 -2.61 25.74
CA SER A 262 -2.85 -2.58 27.20
C SER A 262 -4.23 -3.03 27.61
N ARG A 263 -5.27 -2.68 26.85
CA ARG A 263 -6.67 -3.04 27.11
C ARG A 263 -6.99 -4.47 26.69
N TYR A 264 -6.49 -4.92 25.53
CA TYR A 264 -6.76 -6.23 24.95
C TYR A 264 -5.48 -7.03 24.87
N THR A 265 -5.20 -7.86 25.87
CA THR A 265 -3.89 -8.47 26.14
C THR A 265 -3.59 -9.72 25.33
N PHE A 266 -4.46 -10.17 24.44
CA PHE A 266 -4.36 -11.48 23.75
C PHE A 266 -3.05 -11.69 22.96
N LEU A 267 -2.37 -10.63 22.53
CA LEU A 267 -1.02 -10.76 21.95
C LEU A 267 0.03 -11.21 22.98
N LYS A 268 -0.13 -10.84 24.26
CA LYS A 268 0.70 -11.33 25.36
C LYS A 268 0.29 -12.73 25.80
N ASP A 269 -0.99 -13.05 25.72
CA ASP A 269 -1.58 -14.30 26.18
C ASP A 269 -1.31 -15.47 25.23
N ARG A 270 -0.90 -15.19 23.98
CA ARG A 270 -0.58 -16.21 22.97
C ARG A 270 0.61 -17.08 23.40
N HIS A 271 0.53 -18.35 23.16
CA HIS A 271 1.70 -19.24 23.23
C HIS A 271 2.55 -19.11 21.96
N THR A 272 3.87 -19.16 22.11
CA THR A 272 4.80 -19.17 20.96
C THR A 272 4.79 -20.51 20.21
N LYS A 273 4.37 -21.57 20.91
CA LYS A 273 4.20 -22.92 20.34
C LYS A 273 2.94 -23.54 20.91
N TYR A 274 2.22 -24.29 20.09
CA TYR A 274 1.09 -25.11 20.48
C TYR A 274 1.45 -26.56 20.17
N SER A 275 1.44 -27.43 21.19
CA SER A 275 1.68 -28.88 21.03
C SER A 275 0.33 -29.62 21.05
N LEU A 276 0.25 -30.72 20.29
CA LEU A 276 -0.84 -31.69 20.36
C LEU A 276 -0.63 -32.66 21.51
#